data_7d130d0088628fae4282bdaf26f24f93
#
_entry.id   7d130d0088628fae4282bdaf26f24f93
#
_cell.length_a   1.000
_cell.length_b   1.000
_cell.length_c   1.000
_cell.angle_alpha   90.00
_cell.angle_beta   90.00
_cell.angle_gamma   90.00
#
_symmetry.space_group_name_H-M   'P 1'
#
loop_
_entity.id
_entity.type
_entity.pdbx_description
1 polymer ?
#
loop_
_entity_poly.entity_id
_entity_poly.type
_entity_poly.pdbx_seq_one_letter_code
_entity_poly.pdbx_strand_id
1 'polypeptide(L)'
;MPPINAKTLAIHFTNILSDKGKVSGPETVAIAKEHNVYTFNDAAADVPPKERIWEYPALGFDMFTFSGGKDIRGPQASGILIGKEELIRYALLNMSPQEDRIGRCCKVGKETILGLLKALEIFVNQDFDATLKIYDERAQVITDAIKKFGVAALPRQFNPQALRNVTPRYSWQIPAELGITGPEAMQKLADTRPLGIGSMGAGASGMRGRNPDSPPGENFKENHRPPRDAHTFGFAVWQLKEGEDKIIANRLVEIFRAIPKA
;
A
#
# COMPACT_ATOMS: atom_id res chain seq x y z
N MET A 1 23.71 10.78 -2.49
CA MET A 1 22.86 11.96 -2.80
C MET A 1 23.74 13.03 -3.39
N PRO A 2 23.29 13.83 -4.35
CA PRO A 2 23.98 15.04 -4.69
C PRO A 2 24.07 15.94 -3.45
N PRO A 3 25.14 16.71 -3.27
CA PRO A 3 25.32 17.56 -2.09
C PRO A 3 24.24 18.66 -2.06
N ILE A 4 23.75 18.95 -0.86
CA ILE A 4 22.87 20.11 -0.62
C ILE A 4 23.69 21.37 -0.88
N ASN A 5 23.13 22.31 -1.63
CA ASN A 5 23.78 23.58 -1.98
C ASN A 5 22.76 24.71 -2.11
N ALA A 6 23.21 25.92 -2.44
CA ALA A 6 22.36 27.10 -2.54
C ALA A 6 21.18 26.99 -3.54
N LYS A 7 21.16 26.00 -4.41
CA LYS A 7 20.05 25.73 -5.35
C LYS A 7 19.08 24.68 -4.83
N THR A 8 19.35 24.08 -3.67
CA THR A 8 18.49 23.05 -3.07
C THR A 8 17.37 23.74 -2.30
N LEU A 9 16.14 23.57 -2.75
CA LEU A 9 14.96 24.12 -2.08
C LEU A 9 14.43 23.18 -1.00
N ALA A 10 14.37 21.88 -1.29
CA ALA A 10 13.79 20.90 -0.40
C ALA A 10 14.44 19.53 -0.56
N ILE A 11 14.33 18.72 0.50
CA ILE A 11 14.64 17.29 0.46
C ILE A 11 13.32 16.54 0.32
N HIS A 12 13.21 15.73 -0.74
CA HIS A 12 12.08 14.82 -0.93
C HIS A 12 12.38 13.47 -0.27
N PHE A 13 11.54 13.07 0.67
CA PHE A 13 11.61 11.80 1.36
C PHE A 13 10.44 10.92 0.91
N THR A 14 10.73 9.71 0.43
CA THR A 14 9.70 8.74 0.03
C THR A 14 9.58 7.66 1.09
N ASN A 15 8.57 7.75 1.93
CA ASN A 15 8.48 6.94 3.15
C ASN A 15 8.35 5.43 2.86
N ILE A 16 7.69 5.03 1.77
CA ILE A 16 7.58 3.61 1.39
C ILE A 16 8.94 2.93 1.12
N LEU A 17 9.99 3.72 0.92
CA LEU A 17 11.37 3.25 0.72
C LEU A 17 12.24 3.45 1.96
N SER A 18 11.70 3.88 3.08
CA SER A 18 12.46 4.23 4.29
C SER A 18 13.29 3.06 4.87
N ASP A 19 12.84 1.82 4.68
CA ASP A 19 13.57 0.60 5.09
C ASP A 19 14.72 0.23 4.15
N LYS A 20 14.77 0.83 2.98
CA LYS A 20 15.81 0.59 1.96
C LYS A 20 16.81 1.72 1.87
N GLY A 21 16.45 2.88 2.42
CA GLY A 21 17.28 4.07 2.48
C GLY A 21 18.33 3.97 3.60
N LYS A 22 19.42 4.72 3.43
CA LYS A 22 20.47 4.86 4.47
C LYS A 22 20.14 5.96 5.49
N VAL A 23 19.15 6.80 5.20
CA VAL A 23 18.74 7.96 6.00
C VAL A 23 17.29 7.80 6.39
N SER A 24 17.01 7.87 7.67
CA SER A 24 15.65 7.80 8.21
C SER A 24 14.89 9.13 8.04
N GLY A 25 13.57 9.11 8.26
CA GLY A 25 12.75 10.33 8.25
C GLY A 25 13.23 11.38 9.25
N PRO A 26 13.45 11.05 10.55
CA PRO A 26 13.99 11.99 11.52
C PRO A 26 15.37 12.54 11.15
N GLU A 27 16.27 11.72 10.64
CA GLU A 27 17.59 12.17 10.16
C GLU A 27 17.46 13.11 8.96
N THR A 28 16.53 12.83 8.05
CA THR A 28 16.23 13.72 6.91
C THR A 28 15.79 15.09 7.38
N VAL A 29 14.93 15.15 8.39
CA VAL A 29 14.49 16.41 9.01
C VAL A 29 15.64 17.14 9.69
N ALA A 30 16.51 16.42 10.42
CA ALA A 30 17.68 17.01 11.06
C ALA A 30 18.64 17.64 10.04
N ILE A 31 18.96 16.91 8.96
CA ILE A 31 19.81 17.39 7.86
C ILE A 31 19.19 18.62 7.18
N ALA A 32 17.88 18.59 6.93
CA ALA A 32 17.20 19.72 6.30
C ALA A 32 17.26 20.98 7.16
N LYS A 33 17.09 20.85 8.47
CA LYS A 33 17.22 21.96 9.43
C LYS A 33 18.63 22.54 9.47
N GLU A 34 19.66 21.69 9.47
CA GLU A 34 21.06 22.11 9.44
C GLU A 34 21.39 22.94 8.21
N HIS A 35 20.81 22.58 7.07
CA HIS A 35 21.05 23.25 5.79
C HIS A 35 20.00 24.31 5.43
N ASN A 36 19.05 24.60 6.32
CA ASN A 36 17.95 25.55 6.09
C ASN A 36 17.20 25.30 4.78
N VAL A 37 16.87 24.04 4.49
CA VAL A 37 16.05 23.60 3.35
C VAL A 37 14.76 22.94 3.84
N TYR A 38 13.72 22.98 3.02
CA TYR A 38 12.45 22.35 3.37
C TYR A 38 12.49 20.84 3.25
N THR A 39 11.52 20.18 3.87
CA THR A 39 11.27 18.74 3.74
C THR A 39 9.91 18.47 3.14
N PHE A 40 9.84 17.54 2.20
CA PHE A 40 8.60 17.00 1.66
C PHE A 40 8.57 15.48 1.83
N ASN A 41 7.57 14.97 2.55
CA ASN A 41 7.40 13.53 2.75
C ASN A 41 6.26 12.99 1.87
N ASP A 42 6.60 12.10 0.95
CA ASP A 42 5.61 11.28 0.25
C ASP A 42 5.21 10.10 1.16
N ALA A 43 4.10 10.30 1.86
CA ALA A 43 3.47 9.36 2.76
C ALA A 43 2.19 8.74 2.16
N ALA A 44 2.10 8.70 0.83
CA ALA A 44 0.88 8.32 0.10
C ALA A 44 0.25 6.99 0.52
N ALA A 45 0.99 6.07 1.16
CA ALA A 45 0.52 4.74 1.55
C ALA A 45 0.70 4.44 3.05
N ASP A 46 0.84 5.45 3.91
CA ASP A 46 1.28 5.26 5.29
C ASP A 46 0.15 5.19 6.32
N VAL A 47 -1.04 5.51 5.94
CA VAL A 47 -2.24 5.36 6.77
C VAL A 47 -2.98 4.06 6.40
N PRO A 48 -3.65 3.37 7.35
CA PRO A 48 -3.68 3.64 8.79
C PRO A 48 -2.32 3.39 9.48
N PRO A 49 -2.13 3.80 10.74
CA PRO A 49 -3.12 4.36 11.64
C PRO A 49 -3.38 5.84 11.35
N LYS A 50 -4.54 6.36 11.79
CA LYS A 50 -4.95 7.75 11.55
C LYS A 50 -4.02 8.77 12.21
N GLU A 51 -3.37 8.38 13.28
CA GLU A 51 -2.41 9.18 14.05
C GLU A 51 -1.24 9.68 13.19
N ARG A 52 -0.91 8.99 12.09
CA ARG A 52 0.12 9.42 11.11
C ARG A 52 -0.10 10.83 10.59
N ILE A 53 -1.36 11.27 10.50
CA ILE A 53 -1.70 12.62 10.03
C ILE A 53 -1.08 13.69 10.95
N TRP A 54 -0.95 13.40 12.24
CA TRP A 54 -0.37 14.33 13.23
C TRP A 54 1.08 14.02 13.60
N GLU A 55 1.55 12.80 13.35
CA GLU A 55 2.93 12.41 13.65
C GLU A 55 3.97 13.11 12.77
N TYR A 56 3.70 13.27 11.48
CA TYR A 56 4.69 13.88 10.57
C TYR A 56 5.00 15.34 10.87
N PRO A 57 4.04 16.21 11.17
CA PRO A 57 4.36 17.56 11.64
C PRO A 57 5.10 17.54 12.99
N ALA A 58 4.76 16.62 13.89
CA ALA A 58 5.48 16.47 15.17
C ALA A 58 6.94 16.02 14.98
N LEU A 59 7.23 15.22 13.96
CA LEU A 59 8.59 14.86 13.56
C LEU A 59 9.36 16.04 12.93
N GLY A 60 8.65 17.06 12.47
CA GLY A 60 9.22 18.29 11.91
C GLY A 60 9.29 18.33 10.40
N PHE A 61 8.54 17.46 9.68
CA PHE A 61 8.36 17.62 8.24
C PHE A 61 7.60 18.92 7.93
N ASP A 62 8.07 19.63 6.91
CA ASP A 62 7.47 20.91 6.51
C ASP A 62 6.23 20.71 5.65
N MET A 63 6.20 19.66 4.86
CA MET A 63 5.09 19.29 3.98
C MET A 63 5.05 17.80 3.77
N PHE A 64 3.84 17.21 3.69
CA PHE A 64 3.65 15.78 3.45
C PHE A 64 2.31 15.51 2.79
N THR A 65 2.17 14.32 2.18
CA THR A 65 0.97 13.98 1.41
C THR A 65 0.49 12.57 1.67
N PHE A 66 -0.84 12.38 1.67
CA PHE A 66 -1.49 11.07 1.67
C PHE A 66 -2.35 10.90 0.43
N SER A 67 -2.41 9.68 -0.10
CA SER A 67 -3.33 9.33 -1.18
C SER A 67 -4.75 9.17 -0.64
N GLY A 68 -5.70 9.87 -1.23
CA GLY A 68 -7.11 9.74 -0.86
C GLY A 68 -7.75 8.45 -1.37
N GLY A 69 -7.27 7.90 -2.47
CA GLY A 69 -7.81 6.70 -3.12
C GLY A 69 -7.27 5.37 -2.58
N LYS A 70 -6.41 5.38 -1.55
CA LYS A 70 -5.90 4.17 -0.88
C LYS A 70 -6.74 3.83 0.35
N ASP A 71 -6.15 3.66 1.51
CA ASP A 71 -6.84 3.23 2.74
C ASP A 71 -7.80 4.29 3.31
N ILE A 72 -7.67 5.56 2.93
CA ILE A 72 -8.69 6.60 3.22
C ILE A 72 -10.01 6.30 2.48
N ARG A 73 -9.94 5.52 1.38
CA ARG A 73 -11.12 5.07 0.59
C ARG A 73 -11.94 6.19 -0.01
N GLY A 74 -11.31 7.32 -0.31
CA GLY A 74 -11.88 8.41 -1.10
C GLY A 74 -11.76 8.16 -2.61
N PRO A 75 -12.10 9.15 -3.43
CA PRO A 75 -11.94 9.07 -4.87
C PRO A 75 -10.51 8.72 -5.27
N GLN A 76 -10.36 7.85 -6.27
CA GLN A 76 -9.06 7.29 -6.66
C GLN A 76 -8.04 8.36 -7.06
N ALA A 77 -8.49 9.40 -7.76
CA ALA A 77 -7.65 10.50 -8.22
C ALA A 77 -7.64 11.68 -7.22
N SER A 78 -7.49 11.38 -5.93
CA SER A 78 -7.46 12.39 -4.88
C SER A 78 -6.26 12.22 -3.95
N GLY A 79 -5.89 13.29 -3.26
CA GLY A 79 -4.84 13.31 -2.25
C GLY A 79 -4.98 14.51 -1.33
N ILE A 80 -4.33 14.42 -0.19
CA ILE A 80 -4.28 15.47 0.81
C ILE A 80 -2.85 15.94 0.89
N LEU A 81 -2.63 17.25 0.78
CA LEU A 81 -1.37 17.91 1.06
C LEU A 81 -1.49 18.69 2.36
N ILE A 82 -0.62 18.41 3.30
CA ILE A 82 -0.59 19.01 4.64
C ILE A 82 0.80 19.59 4.87
N GLY A 83 0.90 20.70 5.58
CA GLY A 83 2.20 21.28 5.89
C GLY A 83 2.13 22.72 6.37
N LYS A 84 3.28 23.41 6.36
CA LYS A 84 3.38 24.81 6.72
C LYS A 84 2.49 25.68 5.84
N GLU A 85 1.81 26.64 6.44
CA GLU A 85 0.83 27.51 5.76
C GLU A 85 1.42 28.17 4.51
N GLU A 86 2.63 28.68 4.59
CA GLU A 86 3.30 29.33 3.44
C GLU A 86 3.49 28.38 2.26
N LEU A 87 3.88 27.11 2.51
CA LEU A 87 4.10 26.10 1.48
C LEU A 87 2.76 25.66 0.85
N ILE A 88 1.74 25.50 1.67
CA ILE A 88 0.38 25.20 1.19
C ILE A 88 -0.15 26.35 0.35
N ARG A 89 0.10 27.60 0.74
CA ARG A 89 -0.26 28.76 -0.07
C ARG A 89 0.44 28.74 -1.42
N TYR A 90 1.74 28.44 -1.49
CA TYR A 90 2.46 28.31 -2.75
C TYR A 90 1.93 27.16 -3.60
N ALA A 91 1.58 26.03 -2.99
CA ALA A 91 0.95 24.92 -3.70
C ALA A 91 -0.39 25.34 -4.33
N LEU A 92 -1.26 26.03 -3.59
CA LEU A 92 -2.52 26.57 -4.10
C LEU A 92 -2.32 27.56 -5.25
N LEU A 93 -1.32 28.43 -5.18
CA LEU A 93 -0.99 29.37 -6.27
C LEU A 93 -0.49 28.66 -7.53
N ASN A 94 -0.02 27.43 -7.43
CA ASN A 94 0.40 26.60 -8.57
C ASN A 94 -0.70 25.71 -9.13
N MET A 95 -1.90 25.71 -8.56
CA MET A 95 -3.04 24.90 -8.97
C MET A 95 -4.11 25.71 -9.69
N SER A 96 -5.15 25.03 -10.21
CA SER A 96 -6.38 25.68 -10.68
C SER A 96 -7.00 26.53 -9.55
N PRO A 97 -7.52 27.74 -9.84
CA PRO A 97 -7.87 28.26 -11.18
C PRO A 97 -6.76 29.04 -11.87
N GLN A 98 -5.54 29.10 -11.34
CA GLN A 98 -4.44 29.86 -11.91
C GLN A 98 -4.03 29.31 -13.29
N GLU A 99 -4.21 30.08 -14.38
CA GLU A 99 -4.17 29.55 -15.75
C GLU A 99 -2.75 29.15 -16.20
N ASP A 100 -1.73 29.93 -15.88
CA ASP A 100 -0.36 29.74 -16.37
C ASP A 100 0.53 28.98 -15.37
N ARG A 101 -0.03 28.08 -14.58
CA ARG A 101 0.71 27.37 -13.55
C ARG A 101 0.93 25.89 -13.85
N ILE A 102 2.03 25.35 -13.36
CA ILE A 102 2.43 23.94 -13.56
C ILE A 102 1.32 22.98 -13.15
N GLY A 103 0.66 23.22 -12.01
CA GLY A 103 -0.41 22.39 -11.49
C GLY A 103 -1.78 22.61 -12.13
N ARG A 104 -1.90 23.48 -13.11
CA ARG A 104 -3.19 23.79 -13.77
C ARG A 104 -3.82 22.57 -14.42
N CYS A 105 -3.03 21.71 -15.00
CA CYS A 105 -3.51 20.44 -15.60
C CYS A 105 -3.99 19.41 -14.58
N CYS A 106 -3.59 19.55 -13.32
CA CYS A 106 -3.99 18.68 -12.21
C CYS A 106 -5.26 19.20 -11.50
N LYS A 107 -6.16 19.86 -12.23
CA LYS A 107 -7.42 20.39 -11.68
C LYS A 107 -8.25 19.27 -11.05
N VAL A 108 -8.63 19.45 -9.79
CA VAL A 108 -9.48 18.53 -9.05
C VAL A 108 -10.93 18.98 -9.16
N GLY A 109 -11.84 18.06 -9.47
CA GLY A 109 -13.28 18.30 -9.50
C GLY A 109 -13.87 18.52 -8.11
N LYS A 110 -14.95 19.28 -8.02
CA LYS A 110 -15.66 19.53 -6.75
C LYS A 110 -16.16 18.22 -6.13
N GLU A 111 -16.63 17.30 -6.94
CA GLU A 111 -17.11 15.98 -6.54
C GLU A 111 -15.99 15.17 -5.88
N THR A 112 -14.79 15.25 -6.41
CA THR A 112 -13.59 14.61 -5.86
C THR A 112 -13.21 15.20 -4.51
N ILE A 113 -13.28 16.53 -4.38
CA ILE A 113 -12.99 17.22 -3.12
C ILE A 113 -14.00 16.83 -2.04
N LEU A 114 -15.30 16.89 -2.34
CA LEU A 114 -16.35 16.51 -1.38
C LEU A 114 -16.30 15.03 -1.03
N GLY A 115 -16.05 14.16 -2.02
CA GLY A 115 -15.88 12.73 -1.79
C GLY A 115 -14.69 12.42 -0.90
N LEU A 116 -13.56 13.12 -1.10
CA LEU A 116 -12.39 12.95 -0.24
C LEU A 116 -12.62 13.48 1.17
N LEU A 117 -13.27 14.64 1.32
CA LEU A 117 -13.62 15.19 2.62
C LEU A 117 -14.48 14.20 3.41
N LYS A 118 -15.51 13.64 2.79
CA LYS A 118 -16.37 12.64 3.44
C LYS A 118 -15.61 11.37 3.82
N ALA A 119 -14.74 10.88 2.94
CA ALA A 119 -13.90 9.72 3.22
C ALA A 119 -12.93 9.97 4.39
N LEU A 120 -12.35 11.17 4.45
CA LEU A 120 -11.47 11.56 5.56
C LEU A 120 -12.22 11.64 6.89
N GLU A 121 -13.43 12.23 6.90
CA GLU A 121 -14.29 12.25 8.10
C GLU A 121 -14.55 10.83 8.62
N ILE A 122 -14.88 9.90 7.73
CA ILE A 122 -15.11 8.50 8.09
C ILE A 122 -13.83 7.89 8.64
N PHE A 123 -12.70 8.09 7.94
CA PHE A 123 -11.40 7.51 8.30
C PHE A 123 -10.92 7.97 9.69
N VAL A 124 -10.99 9.26 9.99
CA VAL A 124 -10.51 9.78 11.30
C VAL A 124 -11.41 9.35 12.47
N ASN A 125 -12.68 9.05 12.20
CA ASN A 125 -13.64 8.58 13.21
C ASN A 125 -13.76 7.04 13.27
N GLN A 126 -13.05 6.32 12.41
CA GLN A 126 -13.09 4.86 12.36
C GLN A 126 -12.41 4.26 13.59
N ASP A 127 -13.05 3.25 14.18
CA ASP A 127 -12.43 2.33 15.13
C ASP A 127 -11.57 1.32 14.35
N PHE A 128 -10.26 1.55 14.39
CA PHE A 128 -9.32 0.71 13.64
C PHE A 128 -9.16 -0.68 14.29
N ASP A 129 -9.26 -0.79 15.61
CA ASP A 129 -9.16 -2.07 16.32
C ASP A 129 -10.35 -2.97 16.00
N ALA A 130 -11.56 -2.41 15.98
CA ALA A 130 -12.74 -3.13 15.52
C ALA A 130 -12.61 -3.57 14.05
N THR A 131 -12.02 -2.73 13.21
CA THR A 131 -11.76 -3.04 11.80
C THR A 131 -10.74 -4.17 11.65
N LEU A 132 -9.67 -4.19 12.43
CA LEU A 132 -8.68 -5.27 12.45
C LEU A 132 -9.31 -6.61 12.84
N LYS A 133 -10.21 -6.62 13.81
CA LYS A 133 -10.99 -7.81 14.19
C LYS A 133 -11.74 -8.42 13.01
N ILE A 134 -12.43 -7.60 12.22
CA ILE A 134 -13.14 -8.06 11.03
C ILE A 134 -12.16 -8.67 10.02
N TYR A 135 -10.98 -8.11 9.85
CA TYR A 135 -9.96 -8.67 8.96
C TYR A 135 -9.43 -10.02 9.46
N ASP A 136 -9.19 -10.13 10.76
CA ASP A 136 -8.77 -11.39 11.39
C ASP A 136 -9.86 -12.49 11.25
N GLU A 137 -11.12 -12.14 11.48
CA GLU A 137 -12.26 -13.07 11.31
C GLU A 137 -12.36 -13.58 9.86
N ARG A 138 -12.24 -12.70 8.87
CA ARG A 138 -12.25 -13.09 7.46
C ARG A 138 -11.07 -13.98 7.10
N ALA A 139 -9.86 -13.66 7.59
CA ALA A 139 -8.69 -14.50 7.39
C ALA A 139 -8.86 -15.87 8.06
N GLN A 140 -9.51 -15.92 9.23
CA GLN A 140 -9.79 -17.16 9.93
C GLN A 140 -10.77 -18.05 9.17
N VAL A 141 -11.86 -17.49 8.60
CA VAL A 141 -12.81 -18.23 7.74
C VAL A 141 -12.07 -18.94 6.59
N ILE A 142 -11.14 -18.23 5.94
CA ILE A 142 -10.34 -18.79 4.84
C ILE A 142 -9.41 -19.89 5.39
N THR A 143 -8.70 -19.62 6.48
CA THR A 143 -7.79 -20.58 7.11
C THR A 143 -8.49 -21.86 7.48
N ASP A 144 -9.65 -21.77 8.12
CA ASP A 144 -10.43 -22.94 8.55
C ASP A 144 -10.90 -23.81 7.39
N ALA A 145 -11.22 -23.20 6.26
CA ALA A 145 -11.65 -23.93 5.07
C ALA A 145 -10.51 -24.74 4.42
N ILE A 146 -9.27 -24.20 4.43
CA ILE A 146 -8.14 -24.78 3.70
C ILE A 146 -7.18 -25.59 4.58
N LYS A 147 -7.23 -25.48 5.90
CA LYS A 147 -6.35 -26.22 6.83
C LYS A 147 -6.38 -27.74 6.64
N LYS A 148 -7.50 -28.31 6.19
CA LYS A 148 -7.64 -29.74 5.88
C LYS A 148 -6.73 -30.23 4.74
N PHE A 149 -6.16 -29.34 3.96
CA PHE A 149 -5.18 -29.64 2.92
C PHE A 149 -3.73 -29.49 3.41
N GLY A 150 -3.52 -29.29 4.71
CA GLY A 150 -2.20 -29.03 5.29
C GLY A 150 -1.73 -27.59 5.13
N VAL A 151 -2.56 -26.69 4.57
CA VAL A 151 -2.23 -25.28 4.40
C VAL A 151 -2.26 -24.56 5.75
N ALA A 152 -1.16 -23.89 6.09
CA ALA A 152 -1.00 -23.18 7.35
C ALA A 152 -1.04 -21.67 7.17
N ALA A 153 -1.73 -20.95 8.06
CA ALA A 153 -1.62 -19.50 8.13
C ALA A 153 -0.23 -19.09 8.63
N LEU A 154 0.37 -18.11 7.97
CA LEU A 154 1.63 -17.53 8.43
C LEU A 154 1.36 -16.39 9.42
N PRO A 155 2.29 -16.14 10.36
CA PRO A 155 2.19 -15.00 11.27
C PRO A 155 2.01 -13.69 10.49
N ARG A 156 1.17 -12.81 11.00
CA ARG A 156 1.00 -11.47 10.44
C ARG A 156 2.33 -10.74 10.40
N GLN A 157 2.75 -10.31 9.23
CA GLN A 157 3.90 -9.45 9.10
C GLN A 157 3.48 -8.01 9.38
N PHE A 158 3.90 -7.53 10.52
CA PHE A 158 3.60 -6.20 11.02
C PHE A 158 4.85 -5.64 11.70
N ASN A 159 5.27 -4.44 11.30
CA ASN A 159 6.31 -3.69 12.01
C ASN A 159 5.70 -2.42 12.61
N PRO A 160 5.36 -2.42 13.90
CA PRO A 160 4.73 -1.28 14.55
C PRO A 160 5.63 -0.04 14.64
N GLN A 161 6.95 -0.22 14.51
CA GLN A 161 7.94 0.86 14.59
C GLN A 161 8.21 1.53 13.23
N ALA A 162 7.80 0.90 12.13
CA ALA A 162 7.91 1.54 10.83
C ALA A 162 6.85 2.65 10.71
N LEU A 163 7.27 3.83 10.24
CA LEU A 163 6.36 4.92 9.86
C LEU A 163 5.59 4.53 8.58
N ARG A 164 4.80 3.46 8.64
CA ARG A 164 4.09 2.86 7.50
C ARG A 164 2.68 2.46 7.89
N ASN A 165 1.92 2.15 6.86
CA ASN A 165 0.62 1.52 7.00
C ASN A 165 0.71 0.22 7.82
N VAL A 166 -0.12 0.15 8.84
CA VAL A 166 -0.19 -0.99 9.77
C VAL A 166 -1.26 -2.01 9.39
N THR A 167 -1.90 -1.87 8.25
CA THR A 167 -2.88 -2.87 7.77
C THR A 167 -2.19 -4.22 7.61
N PRO A 168 -2.68 -5.27 8.30
CA PRO A 168 -2.02 -6.55 8.32
C PRO A 168 -2.08 -7.23 6.95
N ARG A 169 -1.00 -7.93 6.62
CA ARG A 169 -0.94 -8.81 5.45
C ARG A 169 -1.16 -10.24 5.91
N TYR A 170 -2.10 -10.91 5.29
CA TYR A 170 -2.42 -12.30 5.54
C TYR A 170 -1.83 -13.16 4.44
N SER A 171 -1.15 -14.21 4.83
CA SER A 171 -0.54 -15.17 3.91
C SER A 171 -0.60 -16.58 4.47
N TRP A 172 -0.51 -17.56 3.57
CA TRP A 172 -0.63 -18.97 3.88
C TRP A 172 0.48 -19.74 3.18
N GLN A 173 0.95 -20.78 3.85
CA GLN A 173 1.94 -21.73 3.36
C GLN A 173 1.24 -22.98 2.85
N ILE A 174 1.46 -23.34 1.59
CA ILE A 174 1.03 -24.58 0.97
C ILE A 174 2.09 -25.64 1.25
N PRO A 175 1.74 -26.86 1.72
CA PRO A 175 2.72 -27.94 1.82
C PRO A 175 3.17 -28.38 0.41
N ALA A 176 4.47 -28.67 0.25
CA ALA A 176 5.03 -29.04 -1.06
C ALA A 176 4.36 -30.30 -1.65
N GLU A 177 3.93 -31.20 -0.77
CA GLU A 177 3.26 -32.46 -1.13
C GLU A 177 1.89 -32.24 -1.77
N LEU A 178 1.32 -31.06 -1.66
CA LEU A 178 0.03 -30.75 -2.30
C LEU A 178 0.16 -30.60 -3.82
N GLY A 179 1.37 -30.43 -4.35
CA GLY A 179 1.62 -30.41 -5.79
C GLY A 179 1.17 -29.14 -6.52
N ILE A 180 1.03 -28.02 -5.80
CA ILE A 180 0.71 -26.70 -6.35
C ILE A 180 1.54 -25.62 -5.65
N THR A 181 1.97 -24.64 -6.40
CA THR A 181 2.65 -23.45 -5.85
C THR A 181 1.68 -22.35 -5.47
N GLY A 182 2.14 -21.41 -4.65
CA GLY A 182 1.36 -20.23 -4.27
C GLY A 182 0.93 -19.37 -5.47
N PRO A 183 1.83 -19.03 -6.42
CA PRO A 183 1.47 -18.33 -7.67
C PRO A 183 0.43 -19.07 -8.51
N GLU A 184 0.53 -20.39 -8.64
CA GLU A 184 -0.45 -21.19 -9.40
C GLU A 184 -1.83 -21.19 -8.71
N ALA A 185 -1.87 -21.31 -7.39
CA ALA A 185 -3.12 -21.21 -6.62
C ALA A 185 -3.78 -19.85 -6.81
N MET A 186 -2.98 -18.76 -6.77
CA MET A 186 -3.47 -17.41 -7.01
C MET A 186 -3.94 -17.20 -8.44
N GLN A 187 -3.25 -17.75 -9.44
CA GLN A 187 -3.67 -17.67 -10.83
C GLN A 187 -5.01 -18.40 -11.04
N LYS A 188 -5.13 -19.63 -10.52
CA LYS A 188 -6.40 -20.38 -10.57
C LYS A 188 -7.54 -19.63 -9.88
N LEU A 189 -7.27 -18.96 -8.76
CA LEU A 189 -8.27 -18.14 -8.07
C LEU A 189 -8.69 -16.93 -8.93
N ALA A 190 -7.75 -16.30 -9.64
CA ALA A 190 -8.02 -15.17 -10.54
C ALA A 190 -8.80 -15.59 -11.80
N ASP A 191 -8.61 -16.80 -12.28
CA ASP A 191 -9.26 -17.33 -13.48
C ASP A 191 -10.72 -17.78 -13.22
N THR A 192 -11.13 -17.90 -11.96
CA THR A 192 -12.48 -18.34 -11.59
C THR A 192 -13.50 -17.20 -11.60
N ARG A 193 -14.81 -17.55 -11.73
CA ARG A 193 -15.92 -16.60 -11.60
C ARG A 193 -16.76 -16.91 -10.36
N PRO A 194 -17.23 -15.93 -9.58
CA PRO A 194 -16.87 -14.51 -9.69
C PRO A 194 -15.36 -14.33 -9.56
N LEU A 195 -14.81 -13.34 -10.24
CA LEU A 195 -13.37 -13.04 -10.20
C LEU A 195 -12.90 -12.99 -8.74
N GLY A 196 -12.00 -13.92 -8.40
CA GLY A 196 -11.23 -13.79 -7.19
C GLY A 196 -10.48 -12.47 -7.28
N ILE A 197 -10.69 -11.61 -6.30
CA ILE A 197 -10.11 -10.28 -6.30
C ILE A 197 -8.62 -10.43 -6.49
N GLY A 198 -8.12 -9.89 -7.60
CA GLY A 198 -6.71 -9.88 -7.93
C GLY A 198 -5.98 -9.16 -6.80
N SER A 199 -5.62 -9.92 -5.82
CA SER A 199 -4.85 -9.43 -4.72
C SER A 199 -3.47 -9.06 -5.25
N MET A 200 -3.03 -7.90 -4.88
CA MET A 200 -1.62 -7.56 -4.86
C MET A 200 -0.91 -8.35 -3.74
N GLY A 201 -1.23 -9.63 -3.63
CA GLY A 201 -0.54 -10.58 -2.81
C GLY A 201 0.80 -10.96 -3.41
N ALA A 202 1.57 -11.61 -2.66
CA ALA A 202 2.96 -12.01 -2.83
C ALA A 202 3.42 -12.53 -4.20
N GLY A 203 2.53 -12.89 -5.11
CA GLY A 203 2.86 -13.39 -6.46
C GLY A 203 2.64 -12.40 -7.61
N ALA A 204 1.78 -11.39 -7.47
CA ALA A 204 1.44 -10.46 -8.55
C ALA A 204 2.53 -9.40 -8.84
N SER A 205 3.65 -9.43 -8.18
CA SER A 205 4.80 -8.56 -8.44
C SER A 205 5.44 -8.77 -9.82
N GLY A 206 5.13 -9.88 -10.50
CA GLY A 206 5.63 -10.16 -11.85
C GLY A 206 4.90 -9.39 -12.96
N MET A 207 3.73 -8.80 -12.70
CA MET A 207 2.98 -8.04 -13.71
C MET A 207 3.17 -6.53 -13.63
N ARG A 208 3.82 -6.00 -12.61
CA ARG A 208 4.20 -4.59 -12.57
C ARG A 208 5.55 -4.40 -13.25
N GLY A 209 5.51 -3.92 -14.48
CA GLY A 209 6.67 -3.33 -15.12
C GLY A 209 7.25 -4.04 -16.32
N ARG A 210 6.48 -4.78 -17.12
CA ARG A 210 6.83 -4.91 -18.51
C ARG A 210 6.53 -3.58 -19.19
N ASN A 211 7.55 -2.75 -19.33
CA ASN A 211 7.52 -1.75 -20.38
C ASN A 211 7.47 -2.56 -21.71
N PRO A 212 6.40 -2.44 -22.49
CA PRO A 212 6.30 -3.16 -23.77
C PRO A 212 7.46 -2.84 -24.72
N ASP A 213 8.15 -1.73 -24.51
CA ASP A 213 9.28 -1.26 -25.32
C ASP A 213 10.66 -1.67 -24.76
N SER A 214 10.71 -2.44 -23.65
CA SER A 214 11.99 -2.95 -23.14
C SER A 214 12.49 -4.11 -23.96
N PRO A 215 13.80 -4.15 -24.35
CA PRO A 215 14.40 -5.28 -25.05
C PRO A 215 14.17 -6.60 -24.28
N PRO A 216 13.97 -7.72 -24.98
CA PRO A 216 13.88 -9.02 -24.34
C PRO A 216 15.15 -9.30 -23.53
N GLY A 217 15.02 -9.44 -22.20
CA GLY A 217 16.15 -9.74 -21.31
C GLY A 217 16.55 -8.59 -20.37
N GLU A 218 16.14 -7.35 -20.61
CA GLU A 218 16.19 -6.28 -19.58
C GLU A 218 14.97 -6.36 -18.68
N ASN A 219 14.94 -7.35 -17.84
CA ASN A 219 14.12 -7.29 -16.64
C ASN A 219 14.69 -6.15 -15.79
N PHE A 220 13.84 -5.18 -15.42
CA PHE A 220 14.11 -4.32 -14.27
C PHE A 220 14.67 -5.23 -13.19
N LYS A 221 15.96 -5.07 -12.85
CA LYS A 221 16.63 -5.89 -11.84
C LYS A 221 15.68 -6.00 -10.68
N GLU A 222 15.19 -7.20 -10.45
CA GLU A 222 14.25 -7.50 -9.37
C GLU A 222 14.82 -6.84 -8.12
N ASN A 223 14.16 -5.78 -7.67
CA ASN A 223 14.56 -5.08 -6.48
C ASN A 223 14.69 -6.12 -5.39
N HIS A 224 15.89 -6.36 -4.90
CA HIS A 224 16.36 -7.20 -3.82
C HIS A 224 15.32 -7.64 -2.77
N ARG A 225 14.17 -8.13 -3.22
CA ARG A 225 13.28 -8.87 -2.35
C ARG A 225 13.86 -10.29 -2.28
N PRO A 226 14.05 -10.83 -1.08
CA PRO A 226 14.47 -12.22 -0.97
C PRO A 226 13.50 -13.07 -1.79
N PRO A 227 14.00 -14.14 -2.45
CA PRO A 227 13.14 -15.05 -3.19
C PRO A 227 12.02 -15.48 -2.26
N ARG A 228 10.79 -15.23 -2.66
CA ARG A 228 9.63 -15.66 -1.89
C ARG A 228 9.53 -17.15 -2.02
N ASP A 229 9.21 -17.81 -0.92
CA ASP A 229 8.91 -19.22 -0.95
C ASP A 229 7.82 -19.47 -2.00
N ALA A 230 8.13 -20.34 -2.96
CA ALA A 230 7.23 -20.70 -4.04
C ALA A 230 5.88 -21.24 -3.58
N HIS A 231 5.82 -21.74 -2.34
CA HIS A 231 4.63 -22.30 -1.74
C HIS A 231 3.83 -21.31 -0.89
N THR A 232 4.23 -20.04 -0.84
CA THR A 232 3.50 -19.00 -0.10
C THR A 232 2.57 -18.22 -1.02
N PHE A 233 1.33 -18.01 -0.59
CA PHE A 233 0.38 -17.10 -1.21
C PHE A 233 -0.29 -16.19 -0.18
N GLY A 234 -0.90 -15.11 -0.64
CA GLY A 234 -1.61 -14.19 0.24
C GLY A 234 -2.39 -13.16 -0.54
N PHE A 235 -3.36 -12.52 0.09
CA PHE A 235 -4.17 -11.47 -0.52
C PHE A 235 -4.65 -10.43 0.49
N ALA A 236 -5.23 -9.36 -0.05
CA ALA A 236 -5.68 -8.21 0.70
C ALA A 236 -7.07 -8.46 1.33
N VAL A 237 -7.09 -9.11 2.49
CA VAL A 237 -8.34 -9.44 3.22
C VAL A 237 -9.16 -8.18 3.55
N TRP A 238 -8.50 -7.03 3.73
CA TRP A 238 -9.17 -5.74 4.01
C TRP A 238 -9.99 -5.19 2.84
N GLN A 239 -9.79 -5.69 1.62
CA GLN A 239 -10.56 -5.29 0.44
C GLN A 239 -11.85 -6.08 0.28
N LEU A 240 -12.00 -7.19 1.02
CA LEU A 240 -13.17 -8.04 0.95
C LEU A 240 -14.40 -7.35 1.54
N LYS A 241 -15.53 -7.52 0.87
CA LYS A 241 -16.84 -7.19 1.40
C LYS A 241 -17.37 -8.33 2.26
N GLU A 242 -18.48 -8.09 2.94
CA GLU A 242 -19.17 -9.10 3.72
C GLU A 242 -19.53 -10.32 2.84
N GLY A 243 -19.16 -11.52 3.30
CA GLY A 243 -19.41 -12.77 2.61
C GLY A 243 -18.40 -13.14 1.51
N GLU A 244 -17.55 -12.24 1.04
CA GLU A 244 -16.55 -12.55 0.01
C GLU A 244 -15.42 -13.45 0.54
N ASP A 245 -15.16 -13.43 1.82
CA ASP A 245 -14.27 -14.36 2.52
C ASP A 245 -14.70 -15.82 2.34
N LYS A 246 -16.01 -16.09 2.46
CA LYS A 246 -16.60 -17.42 2.24
C LYS A 246 -16.50 -17.86 0.77
N ILE A 247 -16.68 -16.93 -0.17
CA ILE A 247 -16.53 -17.21 -1.60
C ILE A 247 -15.08 -17.62 -1.90
N ILE A 248 -14.10 -16.86 -1.41
CA ILE A 248 -12.68 -17.18 -1.58
C ILE A 248 -12.32 -18.49 -0.93
N ALA A 249 -12.80 -18.74 0.29
CA ALA A 249 -12.58 -19.98 1.02
C ALA A 249 -13.07 -21.20 0.23
N ASN A 250 -14.30 -21.14 -0.32
CA ASN A 250 -14.87 -22.20 -1.12
C ASN A 250 -14.08 -22.43 -2.42
N ARG A 251 -13.67 -21.37 -3.10
CA ARG A 251 -12.87 -21.46 -4.33
C ARG A 251 -11.50 -22.09 -4.09
N LEU A 252 -10.82 -21.72 -3.01
CA LEU A 252 -9.56 -22.36 -2.64
C LEU A 252 -9.76 -23.86 -2.34
N VAL A 253 -10.84 -24.24 -1.67
CA VAL A 253 -11.19 -25.64 -1.44
C VAL A 253 -11.41 -26.40 -2.75
N GLU A 254 -12.10 -25.79 -3.73
CA GLU A 254 -12.29 -26.42 -5.06
C GLU A 254 -10.96 -26.59 -5.78
N ILE A 255 -10.11 -25.55 -5.77
CA ILE A 255 -8.78 -25.59 -6.40
C ILE A 255 -7.93 -26.71 -5.81
N PHE A 256 -7.84 -26.79 -4.47
CA PHE A 256 -7.00 -27.79 -3.81
C PHE A 256 -7.55 -29.22 -3.94
N ARG A 257 -8.87 -29.39 -4.04
CA ARG A 257 -9.48 -30.70 -4.33
C ARG A 257 -9.21 -31.21 -5.73
N ALA A 258 -9.09 -30.32 -6.70
CA ALA A 258 -8.89 -30.66 -8.09
C ALA A 258 -7.42 -31.04 -8.42
N ILE A 259 -6.51 -30.94 -7.44
CA ILE A 259 -5.12 -31.33 -7.62
C ILE A 259 -5.04 -32.86 -7.58
N PRO A 260 -4.48 -33.53 -8.60
CA PRO A 260 -4.27 -34.97 -8.57
C PRO A 260 -3.42 -35.35 -7.35
N LYS A 261 -3.85 -36.32 -6.60
CA LYS A 261 -3.01 -36.94 -5.55
C LYS A 261 -1.86 -37.67 -6.26
N ALA A 262 -0.62 -37.27 -5.93
CA ALA A 262 0.57 -37.98 -6.42
C ALA A 262 0.62 -39.42 -5.87
#